data_3241a0226ad9fffd098de92397027c18
#
_entry.id   3241a0226ad9fffd098de92397027c18
#
_cell.length_a   1.000
_cell.length_b   1.000
_cell.length_c   1.000
_cell.angle_alpha   90.00
_cell.angle_beta   90.00
_cell.angle_gamma   90.00
#
_symmetry.space_group_name_H-M   'P 1'
#
loop_
_entity.id
_entity.type
_entity.pdbx_description
1 polymer ?
#
loop_
_entity_poly.entity_id
_entity_poly.type
_entity_poly.pdbx_seq_one_letter_code
_entity_poly.pdbx_strand_id
1 'polypeptide(L)'
;MSIHFLQKVRNALLATLAVLILFVAGVYLYSRYLEAPYLSYQPMPFPIVASTIYPGSVAAAIASRCNSQNRVMQYHSSRQIKRENSTQPAVILDSVEISAEPGCASVSTRANVVPEDTQPGFYRFSGVAIIKGLMVDHEVGWNTDVFEVVAKPKPENKEDK
;
A
#
# COMPACT_ATOMS: atom_id res chain seq x y z
N MET A 1 20.35 -44.52 36.27
CA MET A 1 20.72 -43.56 35.23
C MET A 1 21.67 -42.53 35.86
N SER A 2 22.90 -42.37 35.32
CA SER A 2 23.94 -41.54 35.96
C SER A 2 23.59 -40.06 35.92
N ILE A 3 23.77 -39.31 36.99
CA ILE A 3 23.58 -37.86 37.11
C ILE A 3 24.33 -37.12 36.00
N HIS A 4 25.53 -37.59 35.65
CA HIS A 4 26.34 -37.06 34.55
C HIS A 4 25.65 -37.16 33.15
N PHE A 5 24.88 -38.22 32.92
CA PHE A 5 24.14 -38.39 31.67
C PHE A 5 23.00 -37.34 31.56
N LEU A 6 22.23 -37.18 32.63
CA LEU A 6 21.14 -36.18 32.67
C LEU A 6 21.69 -34.77 32.49
N GLN A 7 22.84 -34.45 33.06
CA GLN A 7 23.44 -33.13 32.91
C GLN A 7 23.93 -32.87 31.48
N LYS A 8 24.51 -33.87 30.78
CA LYS A 8 24.88 -33.77 29.37
C LYS A 8 23.67 -33.56 28.49
N VAL A 9 22.58 -34.30 28.70
CA VAL A 9 21.32 -34.16 27.94
C VAL A 9 20.73 -32.76 28.16
N ARG A 10 20.66 -32.28 29.38
CA ARG A 10 20.17 -30.91 29.70
C ARG A 10 21.00 -29.84 28.98
N ASN A 11 22.33 -29.95 29.04
CA ASN A 11 23.23 -28.96 28.41
C ASN A 11 23.09 -28.99 26.88
N ALA A 12 22.94 -30.17 26.26
CA ALA A 12 22.70 -30.31 24.84
C ALA A 12 21.35 -29.67 24.44
N LEU A 13 20.28 -29.90 25.21
CA LEU A 13 18.97 -29.27 24.97
C LEU A 13 19.04 -27.75 25.10
N LEU A 14 19.71 -27.21 26.12
CA LEU A 14 19.87 -25.76 26.28
C LEU A 14 20.68 -25.15 25.13
N ALA A 15 21.74 -25.81 24.67
CA ALA A 15 22.52 -25.34 23.54
C ALA A 15 21.70 -25.34 22.25
N THR A 16 20.92 -26.41 22.01
CA THR A 16 20.02 -26.48 20.84
C THR A 16 18.96 -25.38 20.88
N LEU A 17 18.37 -25.14 22.06
CA LEU A 17 17.37 -24.06 22.22
C LEU A 17 18.01 -22.70 21.98
N ALA A 18 19.18 -22.44 22.49
CA ALA A 18 19.92 -21.18 22.27
C ALA A 18 20.18 -20.93 20.77
N VAL A 19 20.64 -21.95 20.03
CA VAL A 19 20.87 -21.88 18.59
C VAL A 19 19.58 -21.59 17.84
N LEU A 20 18.47 -22.25 18.22
CA LEU A 20 17.17 -22.02 17.61
C LEU A 20 16.68 -20.59 17.84
N ILE A 21 16.82 -20.06 19.04
CA ILE A 21 16.45 -18.67 19.37
C ILE A 21 17.27 -17.69 18.53
N LEU A 22 18.60 -17.90 18.43
CA LEU A 22 19.47 -17.04 17.62
C LEU A 22 19.13 -17.11 16.14
N PHE A 23 18.78 -18.28 15.63
CA PHE A 23 18.32 -18.45 14.24
C PHE A 23 17.02 -17.69 13.97
N VAL A 24 16.01 -17.87 14.82
CA VAL A 24 14.71 -17.16 14.68
C VAL A 24 14.91 -15.65 14.80
N ALA A 25 15.71 -15.19 15.75
CA ALA A 25 16.04 -13.77 15.90
C ALA A 25 16.76 -13.22 14.66
N GLY A 26 17.70 -13.98 14.10
CA GLY A 26 18.43 -13.62 12.87
C GLY A 26 17.48 -13.49 11.67
N VAL A 27 16.59 -14.45 11.48
CA VAL A 27 15.57 -14.42 10.40
C VAL A 27 14.62 -13.23 10.59
N TYR A 28 14.19 -12.97 11.82
CA TYR A 28 13.34 -11.81 12.12
C TYR A 28 14.04 -10.48 11.79
N LEU A 29 15.30 -10.31 12.24
CA LEU A 29 16.07 -9.10 11.95
C LEU A 29 16.33 -8.93 10.46
N TYR A 30 16.63 -10.01 9.75
CA TYR A 30 16.77 -9.99 8.30
C TYR A 30 15.47 -9.50 7.63
N SER A 31 14.33 -10.12 7.95
CA SER A 31 13.04 -9.74 7.38
C SER A 31 12.67 -8.29 7.72
N ARG A 32 12.98 -7.83 8.93
CA ARG A 32 12.62 -6.48 9.37
C ARG A 32 13.46 -5.38 8.76
N TYR A 33 14.76 -5.61 8.54
CA TYR A 33 15.71 -4.54 8.22
C TYR A 33 16.43 -4.71 6.88
N LEU A 34 16.56 -5.91 6.37
CA LEU A 34 17.35 -6.21 5.18
C LEU A 34 16.53 -6.73 4.01
N GLU A 35 15.36 -7.32 4.28
CA GLU A 35 14.47 -7.78 3.22
C GLU A 35 13.89 -6.56 2.49
N ALA A 36 14.25 -6.38 1.22
CA ALA A 36 13.73 -5.29 0.41
C ALA A 36 12.27 -5.56 0.03
N PRO A 37 11.40 -4.53 0.00
CA PRO A 37 10.05 -4.70 -0.51
C PRO A 37 10.10 -5.10 -1.98
N TYR A 38 9.36 -6.16 -2.32
CA TYR A 38 9.32 -6.70 -3.69
C TYR A 38 8.44 -5.87 -4.63
N LEU A 39 7.71 -4.90 -4.10
CA LEU A 39 6.83 -4.02 -4.86
C LEU A 39 7.40 -2.60 -4.88
N SER A 40 7.37 -1.97 -6.04
CA SER A 40 7.69 -0.55 -6.18
C SER A 40 6.75 0.12 -7.17
N TYR A 41 6.62 1.45 -7.04
CA TYR A 41 5.81 2.28 -7.91
C TYR A 41 6.65 3.42 -8.50
N GLN A 42 6.45 3.72 -9.79
CA GLN A 42 7.13 4.81 -10.49
C GLN A 42 6.21 5.39 -11.59
N PRO A 43 6.22 6.73 -11.83
CA PRO A 43 6.83 7.74 -10.98
C PRO A 43 6.06 7.90 -9.66
N MET A 44 6.69 8.53 -8.68
CA MET A 44 5.99 8.99 -7.49
C MET A 44 6.27 10.48 -7.28
N PRO A 45 5.23 11.29 -7.06
CA PRO A 45 3.78 10.98 -7.03
C PRO A 45 3.22 10.52 -8.40
N PHE A 46 2.08 9.83 -8.39
CA PHE A 46 1.42 9.37 -9.63
C PHE A 46 0.78 10.56 -10.34
N PRO A 47 1.10 10.83 -11.60
CA PRO A 47 0.45 11.90 -12.35
C PRO A 47 -1.04 11.62 -12.56
N ILE A 48 -1.87 12.63 -12.33
CA ILE A 48 -3.29 12.59 -12.60
C ILE A 48 -3.53 12.98 -14.07
N VAL A 49 -4.32 12.18 -14.76
CA VAL A 49 -4.54 12.31 -16.22
C VAL A 49 -5.77 13.16 -16.54
N ALA A 50 -6.69 13.35 -15.60
CA ALA A 50 -7.93 14.08 -15.83
C ALA A 50 -7.72 15.59 -15.72
N SER A 51 -8.22 16.35 -16.70
CA SER A 51 -8.19 17.81 -16.71
C SER A 51 -9.18 18.46 -15.74
N THR A 52 -10.30 17.78 -15.45
CA THR A 52 -11.34 18.27 -14.56
C THR A 52 -11.95 17.11 -13.80
N ILE A 53 -12.04 17.24 -12.48
CA ILE A 53 -12.51 16.19 -11.58
C ILE A 53 -13.70 16.74 -10.79
N TYR A 54 -14.79 15.96 -10.74
CA TYR A 54 -16.01 16.27 -10.00
C TYR A 54 -16.22 15.29 -8.85
N PRO A 55 -17.00 15.67 -7.81
CA PRO A 55 -17.48 14.68 -6.84
C PRO A 55 -18.19 13.51 -7.52
N GLY A 56 -17.86 12.28 -7.11
CA GLY A 56 -18.37 11.04 -7.72
C GLY A 56 -17.66 10.61 -9.02
N SER A 57 -16.72 11.39 -9.55
CA SER A 57 -15.92 10.98 -10.71
C SER A 57 -14.63 10.25 -10.35
N VAL A 58 -14.03 9.61 -11.34
CA VAL A 58 -12.76 8.91 -11.18
C VAL A 58 -11.59 9.86 -11.43
N ALA A 59 -10.70 10.02 -10.46
CA ALA A 59 -9.40 10.66 -10.65
C ALA A 59 -8.39 9.61 -11.13
N ALA A 60 -8.29 9.43 -12.44
CA ALA A 60 -7.38 8.45 -13.02
C ALA A 60 -5.93 8.90 -12.87
N ALA A 61 -5.10 8.03 -12.32
CA ALA A 61 -3.65 8.22 -12.26
C ALA A 61 -2.94 7.08 -13.01
N ILE A 62 -1.78 7.36 -13.57
CA ILE A 62 -0.96 6.38 -14.26
C ILE A 62 0.34 6.19 -13.50
N ALA A 63 0.68 4.94 -13.23
CA ALA A 63 1.95 4.56 -12.64
C ALA A 63 2.46 3.26 -13.27
N SER A 64 3.75 3.02 -13.17
CA SER A 64 4.32 1.70 -13.36
C SER A 64 4.46 1.02 -12.01
N ARG A 65 3.91 -0.16 -11.90
CA ARG A 65 4.07 -1.03 -10.75
C ARG A 65 5.05 -2.13 -11.11
N CYS A 66 6.10 -2.28 -10.32
CA CYS A 66 7.11 -3.31 -10.54
C CYS A 66 7.06 -4.33 -9.39
N ASN A 67 6.89 -5.62 -9.76
CA ASN A 67 7.04 -6.76 -8.87
C ASN A 67 8.37 -7.43 -9.19
N SER A 68 9.31 -7.37 -8.25
CA SER A 68 10.65 -7.96 -8.40
C SER A 68 10.70 -9.47 -8.09
N GLN A 69 9.60 -10.06 -7.61
CA GLN A 69 9.51 -11.51 -7.44
C GLN A 69 9.24 -12.20 -8.77
N ASN A 70 9.71 -13.45 -8.87
CA ASN A 70 9.51 -14.31 -10.05
C ASN A 70 8.16 -15.05 -10.02
N ARG A 71 7.18 -14.52 -9.29
CA ARG A 71 5.83 -15.09 -9.13
C ARG A 71 4.80 -13.98 -8.94
N VAL A 72 3.54 -14.31 -9.20
CA VAL A 72 2.42 -13.43 -8.90
C VAL A 72 2.40 -13.11 -7.41
N MET A 73 2.29 -11.82 -7.07
CA MET A 73 2.18 -11.34 -5.71
C MET A 73 0.78 -10.80 -5.46
N GLN A 74 0.17 -11.23 -4.36
CA GLN A 74 -1.07 -10.65 -3.85
C GLN A 74 -0.76 -9.73 -2.67
N TYR A 75 -1.40 -8.56 -2.65
CA TYR A 75 -1.22 -7.60 -1.56
C TYR A 75 -2.48 -6.77 -1.35
N HIS A 76 -2.66 -6.27 -0.14
CA HIS A 76 -3.73 -5.35 0.20
C HIS A 76 -3.25 -3.92 0.04
N SER A 77 -4.07 -3.09 -0.62
CA SER A 77 -3.81 -1.65 -0.73
C SER A 77 -4.92 -0.88 -0.05
N SER A 78 -4.58 -0.22 1.04
CA SER A 78 -5.46 0.79 1.65
C SER A 78 -5.37 2.09 0.86
N ARG A 79 -6.47 2.86 0.85
CA ARG A 79 -6.56 4.12 0.11
C ARG A 79 -7.23 5.17 0.97
N GLN A 80 -6.79 6.40 0.79
CA GLN A 80 -7.41 7.57 1.41
C GLN A 80 -7.33 8.77 0.50
N ILE A 81 -8.28 9.70 0.63
CA ILE A 81 -8.26 11.02 0.01
C ILE A 81 -8.11 12.08 1.09
N LYS A 82 -7.22 13.02 0.88
CA LYS A 82 -6.97 14.12 1.80
C LYS A 82 -7.01 15.45 1.08
N ARG A 83 -7.67 16.43 1.68
CA ARG A 83 -7.66 17.82 1.21
C ARG A 83 -6.31 18.45 1.56
N GLU A 84 -5.65 19.09 0.59
CA GLU A 84 -4.41 19.82 0.81
C GLU A 84 -4.64 21.03 1.73
N ASN A 85 -3.63 21.33 2.52
CA ASN A 85 -3.66 22.45 3.47
C ASN A 85 -4.83 22.44 4.47
N SER A 86 -5.43 21.28 4.72
CA SER A 86 -6.52 21.11 5.68
C SER A 86 -6.03 20.37 6.93
N THR A 87 -6.53 20.81 8.09
CA THR A 87 -6.37 20.10 9.35
C THR A 87 -7.35 18.94 9.53
N GLN A 88 -8.32 18.81 8.60
CA GLN A 88 -9.27 17.71 8.63
C GLN A 88 -8.55 16.38 8.36
N PRO A 89 -8.99 15.29 9.01
CA PRO A 89 -8.45 13.97 8.74
C PRO A 89 -8.73 13.55 7.31
N ALA A 90 -7.88 12.67 6.78
CA ALA A 90 -8.11 12.04 5.49
C ALA A 90 -9.37 11.15 5.55
N VAL A 91 -10.12 11.12 4.45
CA VAL A 91 -11.23 10.18 4.29
C VAL A 91 -10.67 8.84 3.85
N ILE A 92 -10.88 7.82 4.66
CA ILE A 92 -10.46 6.45 4.34
C ILE A 92 -11.44 5.87 3.31
N LEU A 93 -10.90 5.37 2.23
CA LEU A 93 -11.63 4.64 1.20
C LEU A 93 -11.50 3.12 1.44
N ASP A 94 -12.23 2.34 0.66
CA ASP A 94 -12.13 0.89 0.75
C ASP A 94 -10.71 0.39 0.45
N SER A 95 -10.30 -0.65 1.16
CA SER A 95 -9.10 -1.41 0.81
C SER A 95 -9.42 -2.40 -0.29
N VAL A 96 -8.46 -2.61 -1.19
CA VAL A 96 -8.59 -3.58 -2.29
C VAL A 96 -7.46 -4.59 -2.26
N GLU A 97 -7.80 -5.83 -2.60
CA GLU A 97 -6.80 -6.85 -2.87
C GLU A 97 -6.37 -6.76 -4.33
N ILE A 98 -5.08 -6.74 -4.55
CA ILE A 98 -4.49 -6.52 -5.87
C ILE A 98 -3.49 -7.65 -6.15
N SER A 99 -3.51 -8.15 -7.39
CA SER A 99 -2.49 -9.07 -7.90
C SER A 99 -1.48 -8.31 -8.75
N ALA A 100 -0.20 -8.60 -8.56
CA ALA A 100 0.90 -8.09 -9.37
C ALA A 100 1.67 -9.23 -10.02
N GLU A 101 1.62 -9.27 -11.35
CA GLU A 101 2.45 -10.17 -12.15
C GLU A 101 3.94 -9.81 -11.99
N PRO A 102 4.86 -10.76 -12.20
CA PRO A 102 6.29 -10.48 -12.25
C PRO A 102 6.65 -9.41 -13.28
N GLY A 103 7.64 -8.60 -12.94
CA GLY A 103 8.09 -7.50 -13.80
C GLY A 103 7.35 -6.19 -13.59
N CYS A 104 7.54 -5.26 -14.51
CA CYS A 104 6.91 -3.93 -14.45
C CYS A 104 5.74 -3.84 -15.40
N ALA A 105 4.60 -3.38 -14.91
CA ALA A 105 3.40 -3.13 -15.70
C ALA A 105 2.87 -1.71 -15.46
N SER A 106 2.40 -1.07 -16.53
CA SER A 106 1.66 0.18 -16.40
C SER A 106 0.29 -0.11 -15.77
N VAL A 107 -0.03 0.58 -14.70
CA VAL A 107 -1.31 0.46 -14.01
C VAL A 107 -2.05 1.78 -14.06
N SER A 108 -3.32 1.73 -14.46
CA SER A 108 -4.24 2.85 -14.33
C SER A 108 -5.06 2.67 -13.06
N THR A 109 -5.01 3.63 -12.18
CA THR A 109 -5.78 3.60 -10.92
C THR A 109 -7.22 4.04 -11.15
N ARG A 110 -8.01 3.24 -11.86
CA ARG A 110 -9.45 3.51 -12.08
C ARG A 110 -10.29 3.45 -10.80
N ALA A 111 -9.70 2.99 -9.71
CA ALA A 111 -10.41 2.83 -8.44
C ALA A 111 -10.36 4.08 -7.55
N ASN A 112 -9.73 5.18 -7.98
CA ASN A 112 -9.69 6.43 -7.22
C ASN A 112 -10.96 7.25 -7.49
N VAL A 113 -12.08 6.80 -6.96
CA VAL A 113 -13.36 7.52 -7.03
C VAL A 113 -13.34 8.60 -5.96
N VAL A 114 -13.60 9.85 -6.37
CA VAL A 114 -13.80 10.97 -5.45
C VAL A 114 -15.18 10.83 -4.79
N PRO A 115 -15.30 10.85 -3.45
CA PRO A 115 -16.59 10.76 -2.79
C PRO A 115 -17.59 11.81 -3.29
N GLU A 116 -18.86 11.46 -3.33
CA GLU A 116 -19.94 12.32 -3.86
C GLU A 116 -20.12 13.62 -3.05
N ASP A 117 -19.81 13.59 -1.77
CA ASP A 117 -19.91 14.70 -0.82
C ASP A 117 -18.64 15.57 -0.74
N THR A 118 -17.64 15.27 -1.59
CA THR A 118 -16.38 16.02 -1.61
C THR A 118 -16.62 17.47 -2.02
N GLN A 119 -16.21 18.40 -1.16
CA GLN A 119 -16.29 19.84 -1.43
C GLN A 119 -15.25 20.25 -2.47
N PRO A 120 -15.50 21.32 -3.27
CA PRO A 120 -14.48 21.86 -4.17
C PRO A 120 -13.19 22.22 -3.45
N GLY A 121 -12.06 21.97 -4.10
CA GLY A 121 -10.73 22.24 -3.53
C GLY A 121 -9.64 21.32 -4.08
N PHE A 122 -8.47 21.42 -3.50
CA PHE A 122 -7.30 20.64 -3.89
C PHE A 122 -7.15 19.40 -3.01
N TYR A 123 -6.92 18.26 -3.63
CA TYR A 123 -6.88 16.95 -2.99
C TYR A 123 -5.72 16.11 -3.50
N ARG A 124 -5.40 15.08 -2.74
CA ARG A 124 -4.44 14.04 -3.09
C ARG A 124 -4.98 12.69 -2.64
N PHE A 125 -4.85 11.67 -3.49
CA PHE A 125 -4.96 10.30 -3.03
C PHE A 125 -3.62 9.82 -2.50
N SER A 126 -3.67 9.01 -1.48
CA SER A 126 -2.52 8.27 -0.95
C SER A 126 -2.97 6.92 -0.42
N GLY A 127 -2.01 6.04 -0.22
CA GLY A 127 -2.30 4.73 0.32
C GLY A 127 -1.04 3.98 0.70
N VAL A 128 -1.26 2.80 1.23
CA VAL A 128 -0.21 1.88 1.64
C VAL A 128 -0.53 0.50 1.08
N ALA A 129 0.40 -0.07 0.34
CA ALA A 129 0.39 -1.47 -0.05
C ALA A 129 1.07 -2.31 1.02
N ILE A 130 0.37 -3.29 1.58
CA ILE A 130 0.89 -4.20 2.59
C ILE A 130 1.23 -5.52 1.90
N ILE A 131 2.52 -5.86 1.94
CA ILE A 131 3.10 -7.02 1.26
C ILE A 131 3.62 -7.98 2.31
N LYS A 132 3.24 -9.24 2.20
CA LYS A 132 3.74 -10.28 3.10
C LYS A 132 5.22 -10.56 2.86
N GLY A 133 6.04 -10.29 3.87
CA GLY A 133 7.44 -10.70 3.92
C GLY A 133 7.62 -12.07 4.57
N LEU A 134 8.87 -12.44 4.82
CA LEU A 134 9.20 -13.74 5.41
C LEU A 134 8.68 -13.89 6.84
N MET A 135 8.86 -12.87 7.69
CA MET A 135 8.43 -12.85 9.09
C MET A 135 7.63 -11.61 9.47
N VAL A 136 7.76 -10.52 8.70
CA VAL A 136 7.06 -9.26 8.93
C VAL A 136 6.49 -8.75 7.61
N ASP A 137 5.38 -8.04 7.70
CA ASP A 137 4.80 -7.38 6.53
C ASP A 137 5.58 -6.10 6.21
N HIS A 138 5.75 -5.84 4.92
CA HIS A 138 6.37 -4.63 4.39
C HIS A 138 5.31 -3.67 3.90
N GLU A 139 5.49 -2.40 4.22
CA GLU A 139 4.61 -1.34 3.78
C GLU A 139 5.27 -0.51 2.67
N VAL A 140 4.57 -0.36 1.56
CA VAL A 140 4.98 0.50 0.44
C VAL A 140 3.95 1.60 0.29
N GLY A 141 4.32 2.81 0.70
CA GLY A 141 3.49 4.00 0.53
C GLY A 141 3.42 4.44 -0.93
N TRP A 142 2.29 5.00 -1.33
CA TRP A 142 2.11 5.64 -2.62
C TRP A 142 1.21 6.89 -2.50
N ASN A 143 1.36 7.85 -3.42
CA ASN A 143 0.51 9.03 -3.50
C ASN A 143 0.37 9.50 -4.95
N THR A 144 -0.66 10.31 -5.20
CA THR A 144 -0.85 10.99 -6.49
C THR A 144 -0.34 12.41 -6.44
N ASP A 145 -0.22 13.04 -7.60
CA ASP A 145 -0.17 14.50 -7.69
C ASP A 145 -1.41 15.13 -7.06
N VAL A 146 -1.29 16.38 -6.69
CA VAL A 146 -2.42 17.19 -6.23
C VAL A 146 -3.34 17.46 -7.43
N PHE A 147 -4.63 17.31 -7.25
CA PHE A 147 -5.64 17.59 -8.26
C PHE A 147 -6.75 18.49 -7.68
N GLU A 148 -7.41 19.20 -8.56
CA GLU A 148 -8.53 20.05 -8.18
C GLU A 148 -9.87 19.33 -8.38
N VAL A 149 -10.72 19.35 -7.36
CA VAL A 149 -12.11 18.95 -7.44
C VAL A 149 -12.95 20.22 -7.61
N VAL A 150 -13.71 20.31 -8.70
CA VAL A 150 -14.59 21.44 -8.98
C VAL A 150 -16.04 21.08 -8.73
N ALA A 151 -16.89 22.08 -8.48
CA ALA A 151 -18.31 21.85 -8.32
C ALA A 151 -18.94 21.31 -9.60
N LYS A 152 -19.85 20.33 -9.47
CA LYS A 152 -20.65 19.87 -10.63
C LYS A 152 -21.43 21.06 -11.22
N PRO A 153 -21.42 21.26 -12.55
CA PRO A 153 -22.26 22.28 -13.17
C PRO A 153 -23.72 22.00 -12.80
N LYS A 154 -24.45 23.06 -12.43
CA LYS A 154 -25.91 22.96 -12.24
C LYS A 154 -26.53 22.48 -13.55
N PRO A 155 -27.48 21.50 -13.48
CA PRO A 155 -28.25 21.16 -14.67
C PRO A 155 -28.95 22.42 -15.17
N GLU A 156 -28.72 22.75 -16.42
CA GLU A 156 -29.40 23.85 -17.10
C GLU A 156 -30.91 23.50 -17.14
N ASN A 157 -31.72 24.20 -16.35
CA ASN A 157 -33.15 24.05 -16.43
C ASN A 157 -33.60 24.45 -17.87
N LYS A 158 -33.85 23.45 -18.70
CA LYS A 158 -34.59 23.64 -19.94
C LYS A 158 -36.07 23.84 -19.55
N GLU A 159 -36.37 24.99 -18.95
CA GLU A 159 -37.72 25.47 -18.87
C GLU A 159 -38.01 26.29 -20.14
N ASP A 160 -38.90 25.74 -20.92
CA ASP A 160 -39.90 26.32 -21.82
C ASP A 160 -39.43 27.21 -22.99
N LYS A 161 -39.51 26.58 -24.11
CA LYS A 161 -40.05 27.24 -25.31
C LYS A 161 -41.23 26.45 -25.87
#